data_a09e7147fc51cedc3ac18e245677e0a5
#
_entry.id   a09e7147fc51cedc3ac18e245677e0a5
#
_cell.length_a   1.000
_cell.length_b   1.000
_cell.length_c   1.000
_cell.angle_alpha   90.00
_cell.angle_beta   90.00
_cell.angle_gamma   90.00
#
_symmetry.space_group_name_H-M   'P 1'
#
loop_
_entity.id
_entity.type
_entity.pdbx_description
1 polymer ?
#
loop_
_entity_poly.entity_id
_entity_poly.type
_entity_poly.pdbx_seq_one_letter_code
_entity_poly.pdbx_strand_id
1 'polypeptide(L)'
;IMHGPIAAYRAMHELGVQDEDILNAMRYHTTGRVGMSRLEKIIYIADMIEPSRKFDGVEALRKVATEDLTKAMQACIYHSVKFLVDTKQAIYPLSIECYNHYLGEEY
;
A
#
# COMPACT_ATOMS: atom_id res chain seq x y z
N ILE A 1 -1.66 -2.89 12.09
CA ILE A 1 -2.60 -3.32 11.05
C ILE A 1 -3.93 -2.57 11.14
N MET A 2 -4.42 -2.34 12.35
CA MET A 2 -5.64 -1.54 12.54
C MET A 2 -5.39 -0.03 12.39
N HIS A 3 -4.16 0.38 12.19
CA HIS A 3 -3.79 1.78 12.08
C HIS A 3 -4.55 2.53 10.98
N GLY A 4 -4.64 1.94 9.78
CA GLY A 4 -5.35 2.57 8.66
C GLY A 4 -6.85 2.74 8.90
N PRO A 5 -7.58 1.68 9.28
CA PRO A 5 -9.01 1.79 9.61
C PRO A 5 -9.29 2.75 10.76
N ILE A 6 -8.46 2.77 11.78
CA ILE A 6 -8.59 3.71 12.91
C ILE A 6 -8.38 5.15 12.43
N ALA A 7 -7.36 5.39 11.61
CA ALA A 7 -7.10 6.71 11.05
C ALA A 7 -8.28 7.22 10.21
N ALA A 8 -8.87 6.35 9.38
CA ALA A 8 -10.03 6.70 8.57
C ALA A 8 -11.26 7.03 9.45
N TYR A 9 -11.50 6.22 10.48
CA TYR A 9 -12.60 6.47 11.42
C TYR A 9 -12.44 7.84 12.09
N ARG A 10 -11.24 8.14 12.58
CA ARG A 10 -10.96 9.41 13.24
C ARG A 10 -11.08 10.59 12.28
N ALA A 11 -10.59 10.45 11.04
CA ALA A 11 -10.71 11.50 10.03
C ALA A 11 -12.18 11.82 9.75
N MET A 12 -13.02 10.79 9.63
CA MET A 12 -14.44 10.97 9.38
C MET A 12 -15.15 11.62 10.57
N HIS A 13 -14.91 11.12 11.79
CA HIS A 13 -15.64 11.56 12.97
C HIS A 13 -15.08 12.83 13.63
N GLU A 14 -13.77 13.03 13.61
CA GLU A 14 -13.13 14.17 14.29
C GLU A 14 -12.86 15.33 13.35
N LEU A 15 -12.59 15.06 12.06
CA LEU A 15 -12.21 16.08 11.08
C LEU A 15 -13.27 16.31 10.01
N GLY A 16 -14.35 15.52 10.01
CA GLY A 16 -15.44 15.68 9.05
C GLY A 16 -15.12 15.26 7.63
N VAL A 17 -14.10 14.44 7.43
CA VAL A 17 -13.76 13.92 6.09
C VAL A 17 -14.85 12.98 5.61
N GLN A 18 -15.42 13.26 4.43
CA GLN A 18 -16.52 12.48 3.85
C GLN A 18 -16.17 11.83 2.52
N ASP A 19 -15.07 12.21 1.91
CA ASP A 19 -14.65 11.65 0.61
C ASP A 19 -14.21 10.19 0.81
N GLU A 20 -14.97 9.24 0.22
CA GLU A 20 -14.68 7.81 0.36
C GLU A 20 -13.35 7.40 -0.25
N ASP A 21 -12.89 8.06 -1.32
CA ASP A 21 -11.59 7.75 -1.91
C ASP A 21 -10.46 8.09 -0.94
N ILE A 22 -10.56 9.26 -0.27
CA ILE A 22 -9.59 9.66 0.76
C ILE A 22 -9.63 8.69 1.94
N LEU A 23 -10.83 8.36 2.42
CA LEU A 23 -10.99 7.43 3.55
C LEU A 23 -10.43 6.05 3.22
N ASN A 24 -10.67 5.56 2.01
CA ASN A 24 -10.15 4.27 1.58
C ASN A 24 -8.63 4.29 1.44
N ALA A 25 -8.06 5.40 0.97
CA ALA A 25 -6.60 5.54 0.94
C ALA A 25 -6.02 5.41 2.36
N MET A 26 -6.67 5.99 3.35
CA MET A 26 -6.26 5.87 4.74
C MET A 26 -6.43 4.45 5.30
N ARG A 27 -7.57 3.81 5.00
CA ARG A 27 -7.88 2.46 5.48
C ARG A 27 -6.86 1.43 5.01
N TYR A 28 -6.43 1.53 3.77
CA TYR A 28 -5.67 0.47 3.10
C TYR A 28 -4.22 0.83 2.81
N HIS A 29 -3.71 1.93 3.36
CA HIS A 29 -2.35 2.38 3.05
C HIS A 29 -1.24 1.46 3.55
N THR A 30 -1.52 0.58 4.52
CA THR A 30 -0.53 -0.37 5.04
C THR A 30 -0.73 -1.79 4.52
N THR A 31 -1.95 -2.18 4.22
CA THR A 31 -2.26 -3.56 3.79
C THR A 31 -2.44 -3.70 2.29
N GLY A 32 -2.93 -2.66 1.62
CA GLY A 32 -3.46 -2.76 0.28
C GLY A 32 -4.77 -3.52 0.26
N ARG A 33 -5.37 -3.62 -0.91
CA ARG A 33 -6.55 -4.46 -1.17
C ARG A 33 -6.70 -4.69 -2.67
N VAL A 34 -7.58 -5.60 -3.04
CA VAL A 34 -7.98 -5.78 -4.44
C VAL A 34 -8.82 -4.56 -4.87
N GLY A 35 -8.62 -4.08 -6.08
CA GLY A 35 -9.43 -2.99 -6.62
C GLY A 35 -9.12 -1.60 -6.07
N MET A 36 -7.87 -1.33 -5.72
CA MET A 36 -7.46 -0.02 -5.24
C MET A 36 -7.66 1.06 -6.31
N SER A 37 -8.18 2.21 -5.90
CA SER A 37 -8.23 3.39 -6.74
C SER A 37 -6.84 3.94 -7.01
N ARG A 38 -6.73 4.88 -7.95
CA ARG A 38 -5.45 5.54 -8.24
C ARG A 38 -4.90 6.22 -6.98
N LEU A 39 -5.74 6.93 -6.22
CA LEU A 39 -5.32 7.60 -5.00
C LEU A 39 -4.84 6.60 -3.95
N GLU A 40 -5.55 5.49 -3.76
CA GLU A 40 -5.13 4.44 -2.83
C GLU A 40 -3.75 3.89 -3.18
N LYS A 41 -3.49 3.65 -4.47
CA LYS A 41 -2.18 3.17 -4.95
C LYS A 41 -1.09 4.19 -4.68
N ILE A 42 -1.36 5.46 -5.00
CA ILE A 42 -0.39 6.55 -4.79
C ILE A 42 0.00 6.64 -3.31
N ILE A 43 -0.96 6.61 -2.42
CA ILE A 43 -0.70 6.72 -0.98
C ILE A 43 0.06 5.49 -0.46
N TYR A 44 -0.33 4.28 -0.89
CA TYR A 44 0.39 3.06 -0.52
C TYR A 44 1.85 3.12 -0.96
N ILE A 45 2.09 3.50 -2.21
CA ILE A 45 3.44 3.59 -2.77
C ILE A 45 4.23 4.70 -2.08
N ALA A 46 3.63 5.87 -1.90
CA ALA A 46 4.30 7.02 -1.29
C ALA A 46 4.77 6.71 0.13
N ASP A 47 3.97 5.98 0.91
CA ASP A 47 4.35 5.56 2.24
C ASP A 47 5.57 4.63 2.21
N MET A 48 5.62 3.72 1.24
CA MET A 48 6.71 2.75 1.09
C MET A 48 8.04 3.41 0.71
N ILE A 49 8.01 4.47 -0.10
CA ILE A 49 9.21 5.07 -0.69
C ILE A 49 9.53 6.46 -0.14
N GLU A 50 8.86 6.89 0.94
CA GLU A 50 9.10 8.23 1.48
C GLU A 50 10.58 8.41 1.83
N PRO A 51 11.09 9.68 1.84
CA PRO A 51 12.55 9.92 1.87
C PRO A 51 13.31 9.31 3.05
N SER A 52 12.66 9.10 4.20
CA SER A 52 13.33 8.50 5.36
C SER A 52 13.48 6.98 5.26
N ARG A 53 12.77 6.34 4.34
CA ARG A 53 12.84 4.89 4.15
C ARG A 53 14.17 4.50 3.52
N LYS A 54 14.87 3.56 4.16
CA LYS A 54 16.17 3.07 3.69
C LYS A 54 16.18 1.55 3.81
N PHE A 55 16.12 0.87 2.68
CA PHE A 55 16.21 -0.58 2.59
C PHE A 55 16.72 -0.95 1.20
N ASP A 56 17.19 -2.20 1.06
CA ASP A 56 17.68 -2.68 -0.23
C ASP A 56 16.56 -2.65 -1.26
N GLY A 57 16.80 -1.99 -2.38
CA GLY A 57 15.83 -1.88 -3.47
C GLY A 57 14.95 -0.64 -3.42
N VAL A 58 15.04 0.21 -2.39
CA VAL A 58 14.18 1.40 -2.29
C VAL A 58 14.37 2.35 -3.47
N GLU A 59 15.60 2.51 -3.95
CA GLU A 59 15.86 3.38 -5.09
C GLU A 59 15.24 2.86 -6.38
N ALA A 60 15.22 1.54 -6.57
CA ALA A 60 14.54 0.92 -7.70
C ALA A 60 13.03 1.15 -7.62
N LEU A 61 12.43 1.07 -6.41
CA LEU A 61 11.03 1.37 -6.22
C LEU A 61 10.72 2.84 -6.52
N ARG A 62 11.56 3.76 -6.08
CA ARG A 62 11.40 5.18 -6.36
C ARG A 62 11.41 5.47 -7.85
N LYS A 63 12.31 4.81 -8.57
CA LYS A 63 12.40 4.96 -10.02
C LYS A 63 11.14 4.47 -10.72
N VAL A 64 10.68 3.26 -10.42
CA VAL A 64 9.49 2.70 -11.08
C VAL A 64 8.24 3.49 -10.71
N ALA A 65 8.19 4.09 -9.53
CA ALA A 65 7.05 4.91 -9.10
C ALA A 65 6.86 6.15 -9.99
N THR A 66 7.93 6.66 -10.60
CA THR A 66 7.84 7.79 -11.52
C THR A 66 7.47 7.39 -12.94
N GLU A 67 7.50 6.10 -13.25
CA GLU A 67 7.33 5.60 -14.62
C GLU A 67 5.99 4.89 -14.84
N ASP A 68 5.58 4.04 -13.88
CA ASP A 68 4.42 3.16 -14.07
C ASP A 68 3.80 2.82 -12.72
N LEU A 69 2.59 3.32 -12.49
CA LEU A 69 1.90 3.14 -11.22
C LEU A 69 1.57 1.67 -10.91
N THR A 70 1.15 0.91 -11.92
CA THR A 70 0.82 -0.51 -11.73
C THR A 70 2.07 -1.33 -11.41
N LYS A 71 3.15 -1.11 -12.14
CA LYS A 71 4.42 -1.80 -11.85
C LYS A 71 4.96 -1.41 -10.48
N ALA A 72 4.83 -0.13 -10.09
CA ALA A 72 5.23 0.32 -8.77
C ALA A 72 4.42 -0.37 -7.68
N MET A 73 3.10 -0.53 -7.89
CA MET A 73 2.24 -1.23 -6.93
C MET A 73 2.64 -2.70 -6.79
N GLN A 74 2.90 -3.37 -7.92
CA GLN A 74 3.37 -4.76 -7.92
C GLN A 74 4.67 -4.90 -7.12
N ALA A 75 5.63 -4.02 -7.37
CA ALA A 75 6.92 -4.04 -6.68
C ALA A 75 6.78 -3.76 -5.19
N CYS A 76 5.94 -2.81 -4.81
CA CYS A 76 5.73 -2.44 -3.43
C CYS A 76 5.04 -3.53 -2.62
N ILE A 77 3.99 -4.14 -3.16
CA ILE A 77 3.29 -5.22 -2.44
C ILE A 77 4.18 -6.46 -2.35
N TYR A 78 4.96 -6.76 -3.38
CA TYR A 78 5.93 -7.84 -3.32
C TYR A 78 6.94 -7.61 -2.19
N HIS A 79 7.49 -6.41 -2.12
CA HIS A 79 8.46 -6.05 -1.09
C HIS A 79 7.86 -6.18 0.31
N SER A 80 6.63 -5.70 0.50
CA SER A 80 5.94 -5.77 1.79
C SER A 80 5.73 -7.20 2.26
N VAL A 81 5.23 -8.06 1.37
CA VAL A 81 4.96 -9.46 1.69
C VAL A 81 6.27 -10.20 1.96
N LYS A 82 7.28 -9.97 1.13
CA LYS A 82 8.60 -10.58 1.30
C LYS A 82 9.22 -10.21 2.65
N PHE A 83 9.15 -8.94 3.03
CA PHE A 83 9.65 -8.47 4.31
C PHE A 83 8.97 -9.19 5.48
N LEU A 84 7.65 -9.35 5.42
CA LEU A 84 6.91 -10.04 6.48
C LEU A 84 7.31 -11.50 6.57
N VAL A 85 7.46 -12.18 5.42
CA VAL A 85 7.92 -13.58 5.39
C VAL A 85 9.34 -13.70 5.94
N ASP A 86 10.26 -12.86 5.48
CA ASP A 86 11.66 -12.91 5.88
C ASP A 86 11.85 -12.63 7.37
N THR A 87 11.01 -11.81 7.96
CA THR A 87 11.05 -11.47 9.39
C THR A 87 10.12 -12.34 10.23
N LYS A 88 9.52 -13.36 9.64
CA LYS A 88 8.64 -14.33 10.31
C LYS A 88 7.43 -13.69 10.97
N GLN A 89 6.90 -12.67 10.33
CA GLN A 89 5.68 -12.02 10.77
C GLN A 89 4.47 -12.55 10.03
N ALA A 90 3.31 -12.52 10.68
CA ALA A 90 2.06 -12.92 10.03
C ALA A 90 1.71 -11.94 8.90
N ILE A 91 1.14 -12.47 7.83
CA ILE A 91 0.68 -11.68 6.70
C ILE A 91 -0.82 -11.48 6.82
N TYR A 92 -1.25 -10.22 6.81
CA TYR A 92 -2.67 -9.88 6.89
C TYR A 92 -3.38 -10.35 5.60
N PRO A 93 -4.56 -10.97 5.71
CA PRO A 93 -5.25 -11.52 4.52
C PRO A 93 -5.43 -10.53 3.37
N LEU A 94 -5.74 -9.27 3.66
CA LEU A 94 -5.86 -8.24 2.63
C LEU A 94 -4.57 -8.07 1.82
N SER A 95 -3.41 -8.19 2.48
CA SER A 95 -2.12 -8.06 1.81
C SER A 95 -1.85 -9.23 0.87
N ILE A 96 -2.25 -10.44 1.26
CA ILE A 96 -2.12 -11.63 0.39
C ILE A 96 -3.02 -11.47 -0.83
N GLU A 97 -4.27 -11.06 -0.64
CA GLU A 97 -5.21 -10.83 -1.74
C GLU A 97 -4.70 -9.75 -2.69
N CYS A 98 -4.16 -8.66 -2.14
CA CYS A 98 -3.57 -7.58 -2.89
C CYS A 98 -2.38 -8.07 -3.74
N TYR A 99 -1.48 -8.82 -3.11
CA TYR A 99 -0.32 -9.40 -3.80
C TYR A 99 -0.76 -10.28 -4.97
N ASN A 100 -1.70 -11.19 -4.73
CA ASN A 100 -2.19 -12.10 -5.76
C ASN A 100 -2.85 -11.35 -6.92
N HIS A 101 -3.60 -10.30 -6.61
CA HIS A 101 -4.26 -9.50 -7.64
C HIS A 101 -3.25 -8.80 -8.56
N TYR A 102 -2.26 -8.12 -7.98
CA TYR A 102 -1.27 -7.39 -8.76
C TYR A 102 -0.27 -8.32 -9.46
N LEU A 103 0.03 -9.46 -8.87
CA LEU A 103 0.84 -10.47 -9.57
C LEU A 103 0.15 -10.93 -10.85
N GLY A 104 -1.17 -11.14 -10.81
CA GLY A 104 -1.95 -11.57 -11.95
C GLY A 104 -2.05 -10.54 -13.08
N GLU A 105 -1.88 -9.26 -12.80
CA GLU A 105 -1.94 -8.21 -13.81
C GLU A 105 -0.77 -8.24 -14.81
N GLU A 106 0.28 -8.99 -14.51
CA GLU A 106 1.40 -9.18 -15.44
C GLU A 106 1.13 -10.22 -16.53
N TYR A 107 0.06 -10.99 -16.37
CA TYR A 107 -0.24 -12.10 -17.24
C TYR A 107 -1.57 -11.87 -18.01
#